data_8956e22baacce4e4452b6f1dc2efcce4
#
_entry.id   8956e22baacce4e4452b6f1dc2efcce4
#
_cell.length_a   1.000
_cell.length_b   1.000
_cell.length_c   1.000
_cell.angle_alpha   90.00
_cell.angle_beta   90.00
_cell.angle_gamma   90.00
#
_symmetry.space_group_name_H-M   'P 1'
#
loop_
_entity.id
_entity.type
_entity.pdbx_description
1 polymer ?
#
loop_
_entity_poly.entity_id
_entity_poly.type
_entity_poly.pdbx_seq_one_letter_code
_entity_poly.pdbx_strand_id
1 'polypeptide(L)'
;LDIDWSDAEAKQSALDRVLLEAAGVQVWVDAKLGAVASTPPLSEQIATLQRLRNQDLEPDPEGSGAVRIKRGVARDRQVSISDPEMRHGRKTKSKRFNGYKSHIALDLDARVIWACAVTPANLPEGTAIESLKSDLGKLEVSEWHIDRGYISASEIHAAHGAGMAVFCRPWRTKGTRRFGKE
;
A
#
# COMPACT_ATOMS: atom_id res chain seq x y z
N LEU A 1 -14.80 -6.15 23.93
CA LEU A 1 -13.76 -5.62 24.80
C LEU A 1 -13.93 -4.10 24.86
N ASP A 2 -14.34 -3.61 26.02
CA ASP A 2 -14.35 -2.17 26.31
C ASP A 2 -12.94 -1.81 26.79
N ILE A 3 -12.15 -1.20 25.89
CA ILE A 3 -10.73 -0.91 26.12
C ILE A 3 -10.58 0.59 26.13
N ASP A 4 -9.99 1.14 27.19
CA ASP A 4 -9.53 2.52 27.17
C ASP A 4 -8.28 2.66 26.30
N TRP A 5 -8.47 3.13 25.07
CA TRP A 5 -7.40 3.32 24.11
C TRP A 5 -6.46 4.50 24.44
N SER A 6 -6.71 5.27 25.46
CA SER A 6 -5.80 6.29 25.99
C SER A 6 -4.83 5.71 27.02
N ASP A 7 -5.20 4.63 27.69
CA ASP A 7 -4.37 3.93 28.68
C ASP A 7 -3.39 2.96 28.02
N ALA A 8 -2.12 3.05 28.36
CA ALA A 8 -1.07 2.21 27.82
C ALA A 8 -1.09 0.77 28.39
N GLU A 9 -1.43 0.61 29.66
CA GLU A 9 -1.51 -0.71 30.31
C GLU A 9 -2.72 -1.48 29.81
N ALA A 10 -3.86 -0.83 29.65
CA ALA A 10 -5.06 -1.44 29.09
C ALA A 10 -4.82 -1.93 27.65
N LYS A 11 -4.12 -1.15 26.81
CA LYS A 11 -3.72 -1.56 25.47
C LYS A 11 -2.80 -2.79 25.49
N GLN A 12 -1.78 -2.77 26.33
CA GLN A 12 -0.84 -3.89 26.43
C GLN A 12 -1.53 -5.17 26.90
N SER A 13 -2.34 -5.07 27.93
CA SER A 13 -3.13 -6.22 28.45
C SER A 13 -4.06 -6.79 27.38
N ALA A 14 -4.73 -5.94 26.61
CA ALA A 14 -5.57 -6.37 25.50
C ALA A 14 -4.77 -7.06 24.39
N LEU A 15 -3.60 -6.53 24.04
CA LEU A 15 -2.69 -7.13 23.08
C LEU A 15 -2.24 -8.51 23.54
N ASP A 16 -1.75 -8.63 24.77
CA ASP A 16 -1.22 -9.88 25.32
C ASP A 16 -2.31 -10.97 25.32
N ARG A 17 -3.54 -10.61 25.65
CA ARG A 17 -4.67 -11.52 25.58
C ARG A 17 -4.96 -11.99 24.15
N VAL A 18 -5.00 -11.09 23.17
CA VAL A 18 -5.22 -11.45 21.75
C VAL A 18 -4.10 -12.34 21.23
N LEU A 19 -2.84 -12.06 21.60
CA LEU A 19 -1.70 -12.87 21.19
C LEU A 19 -1.74 -14.27 21.82
N LEU A 20 -2.14 -14.38 23.08
CA LEU A 20 -2.32 -15.66 23.77
C LEU A 20 -3.42 -16.51 23.12
N GLU A 21 -4.58 -15.91 22.83
CA GLU A 21 -5.68 -16.58 22.16
C GLU A 21 -5.28 -17.06 20.74
N ALA A 22 -4.59 -16.20 19.97
CA ALA A 22 -4.09 -16.57 18.65
C ALA A 22 -3.04 -17.70 18.70
N ALA A 23 -2.18 -17.72 19.71
CA ALA A 23 -1.23 -18.80 19.92
C ALA A 23 -1.94 -20.09 20.28
N GLY A 24 -3.00 -20.04 21.12
CA GLY A 24 -3.84 -21.19 21.47
C GLY A 24 -4.53 -21.80 20.25
N VAL A 25 -5.02 -20.98 19.32
CA VAL A 25 -5.60 -21.45 18.05
C VAL A 25 -4.55 -22.19 17.23
N GLN A 26 -3.33 -21.66 17.11
CA GLN A 26 -2.25 -22.31 16.37
C GLN A 26 -1.91 -23.69 16.97
N VAL A 27 -1.73 -23.76 18.29
CA VAL A 27 -1.44 -25.02 19.00
C VAL A 27 -2.56 -26.04 18.77
N TRP A 28 -3.81 -25.61 18.85
CA TRP A 28 -4.96 -26.48 18.59
C TRP A 28 -4.97 -27.02 17.16
N VAL A 29 -4.72 -26.16 16.16
CA VAL A 29 -4.64 -26.53 14.75
C VAL A 29 -3.56 -27.59 14.53
N ASP A 30 -2.35 -27.35 15.05
CA ASP A 30 -1.21 -28.26 14.90
C ASP A 30 -1.49 -29.62 15.54
N ALA A 31 -2.12 -29.62 16.71
CA ALA A 31 -2.44 -30.84 17.45
C ALA A 31 -3.60 -31.64 16.83
N LYS A 32 -4.61 -30.99 16.27
CA LYS A 32 -5.84 -31.65 15.81
C LYS A 32 -5.88 -31.89 14.30
N LEU A 33 -5.25 -31.07 13.50
CA LEU A 33 -5.34 -31.13 12.05
C LEU A 33 -4.05 -31.63 11.38
N GLY A 34 -2.91 -31.60 12.09
CA GLY A 34 -1.65 -32.16 11.61
C GLY A 34 -1.31 -31.77 10.17
N ALA A 35 -1.10 -32.74 9.29
CA ALA A 35 -0.74 -32.51 7.89
C ALA A 35 -1.80 -31.73 7.10
N VAL A 36 -3.07 -31.78 7.50
CA VAL A 36 -4.16 -31.02 6.83
C VAL A 36 -3.97 -29.52 7.01
N ALA A 37 -3.33 -29.07 8.08
CA ALA A 37 -3.01 -27.69 8.33
C ALA A 37 -2.08 -27.08 7.24
N SER A 38 -1.31 -27.93 6.56
CA SER A 38 -0.39 -27.52 5.50
C SER A 38 -1.03 -27.48 4.11
N THR A 39 -2.33 -27.75 3.98
CA THR A 39 -3.05 -27.75 2.71
C THR A 39 -4.02 -26.57 2.60
N PRO A 40 -4.21 -25.98 1.40
CA PRO A 40 -5.24 -24.96 1.16
C PRO A 40 -6.66 -25.53 1.39
N PRO A 41 -7.60 -24.72 1.88
CA PRO A 41 -7.46 -23.28 2.19
C PRO A 41 -6.90 -23.00 3.60
N LEU A 42 -6.69 -24.04 4.43
CA LEU A 42 -6.33 -23.86 5.85
C LEU A 42 -4.93 -23.24 6.01
N SER A 43 -3.96 -23.69 5.21
CA SER A 43 -2.60 -23.11 5.21
C SER A 43 -2.60 -21.61 4.92
N GLU A 44 -3.46 -21.13 4.03
CA GLU A 44 -3.61 -19.72 3.69
C GLU A 44 -4.19 -18.91 4.85
N GLN A 45 -5.17 -19.48 5.55
CA GLN A 45 -5.77 -18.84 6.73
C GLN A 45 -4.78 -18.76 7.90
N ILE A 46 -3.99 -19.80 8.09
CA ILE A 46 -2.92 -19.81 9.11
C ILE A 46 -1.86 -18.75 8.78
N ALA A 47 -1.42 -18.67 7.52
CA ALA A 47 -0.48 -17.66 7.06
C ALA A 47 -1.04 -16.23 7.26
N THR A 48 -2.32 -16.04 7.00
CA THR A 48 -3.03 -14.77 7.24
C THR A 48 -3.05 -14.41 8.72
N LEU A 49 -3.39 -15.36 9.60
CA LEU A 49 -3.36 -15.16 11.06
C LEU A 49 -1.97 -14.77 11.55
N GLN A 50 -0.93 -15.46 11.08
CA GLN A 50 0.46 -15.17 11.44
C GLN A 50 0.89 -13.79 10.95
N ARG A 51 0.51 -13.40 9.73
CA ARG A 51 0.77 -12.08 9.18
C ARG A 51 0.10 -10.98 10.01
N LEU A 52 -1.19 -11.09 10.28
CA LEU A 52 -1.94 -10.11 11.06
C LEU A 52 -1.40 -9.97 12.49
N ARG A 53 -1.01 -11.10 13.10
CA ARG A 53 -0.43 -11.14 14.43
C ARG A 53 0.90 -10.38 14.52
N ASN A 54 1.71 -10.37 13.45
CA ASN A 54 3.09 -9.87 13.49
C ASN A 54 3.26 -8.49 12.82
N GLN A 55 2.38 -8.08 11.90
CA GLN A 55 2.60 -6.91 11.05
C GLN A 55 2.67 -5.58 11.79
N ASP A 56 1.96 -5.45 12.91
CA ASP A 56 1.85 -4.21 13.69
C ASP A 56 2.57 -4.29 15.04
N LEU A 57 3.44 -5.30 15.22
CA LEU A 57 4.19 -5.50 16.45
C LEU A 57 5.66 -5.10 16.28
N GLU A 58 6.25 -4.62 17.37
CA GLU A 58 7.69 -4.40 17.52
C GLU A 58 8.16 -4.89 18.88
N PRO A 59 9.42 -5.32 19.02
CA PRO A 59 9.99 -5.65 20.33
C PRO A 59 9.90 -4.47 21.28
N ASP A 60 9.67 -4.75 22.56
CA ASP A 60 9.73 -3.73 23.60
C ASP A 60 11.17 -3.21 23.73
N PRO A 61 11.40 -1.91 23.63
CA PRO A 61 12.75 -1.32 23.71
C PRO A 61 13.41 -1.50 25.08
N GLU A 62 12.65 -1.78 26.12
CA GLU A 62 13.18 -2.01 27.48
C GLU A 62 13.73 -3.44 27.66
N GLY A 63 13.69 -4.28 26.62
CA GLY A 63 14.35 -5.58 26.62
C GLY A 63 13.65 -6.65 27.48
N SER A 64 12.38 -6.44 27.82
CA SER A 64 11.57 -7.39 28.61
C SER A 64 11.28 -8.72 27.89
N GLY A 65 11.59 -8.81 26.59
CA GLY A 65 11.17 -9.91 25.70
C GLY A 65 9.70 -9.82 25.28
N ALA A 66 8.96 -8.83 25.77
CA ALA A 66 7.59 -8.54 25.37
C ALA A 66 7.54 -7.88 24.00
N VAL A 67 6.36 -7.85 23.39
CA VAL A 67 6.07 -7.12 22.17
C VAL A 67 5.03 -6.05 22.45
N ARG A 68 5.10 -4.95 21.71
CA ARG A 68 4.15 -3.87 21.79
C ARG A 68 3.61 -3.49 20.41
N ILE A 69 2.51 -2.74 20.38
CA ILE A 69 1.96 -2.22 19.14
C ILE A 69 2.94 -1.19 18.56
N LYS A 70 3.35 -1.39 17.32
CA LYS A 70 4.25 -0.51 16.59
C LYS A 70 3.67 0.89 16.42
N ARG A 71 4.50 1.91 16.61
CA ARG A 71 4.10 3.28 16.30
C ARG A 71 4.03 3.49 14.79
N GLY A 72 2.85 3.88 14.29
CA GLY A 72 2.60 4.11 12.87
C GLY A 72 1.94 2.91 12.19
N VAL A 73 2.02 2.88 10.86
CA VAL A 73 1.42 1.82 10.03
C VAL A 73 2.55 1.07 9.33
N ALA A 74 2.52 -0.25 9.39
CA ALA A 74 3.44 -1.08 8.62
C ALA A 74 3.31 -0.76 7.11
N ARG A 75 4.44 -0.73 6.39
CA ARG A 75 4.50 -0.30 4.99
C ARG A 75 3.54 -1.07 4.08
N ASP A 76 3.38 -2.36 4.32
CA ASP A 76 2.55 -3.26 3.52
C ASP A 76 1.46 -3.93 4.38
N ARG A 77 0.89 -3.16 5.29
CA ARG A 77 -0.15 -3.65 6.21
C ARG A 77 -1.34 -4.20 5.45
N GLN A 78 -1.66 -5.46 5.67
CA GLN A 78 -2.91 -6.07 5.27
C GLN A 78 -4.04 -5.53 6.17
N VAL A 79 -5.07 -4.96 5.57
CA VAL A 79 -6.17 -4.29 6.29
C VAL A 79 -7.49 -5.05 6.23
N SER A 80 -7.55 -6.12 5.42
CA SER A 80 -8.72 -6.98 5.28
C SER A 80 -8.30 -8.44 5.22
N ILE A 81 -9.13 -9.31 5.80
CA ILE A 81 -8.96 -10.77 5.70
C ILE A 81 -9.59 -11.28 4.40
N SER A 82 -10.75 -10.75 4.03
CA SER A 82 -11.49 -11.16 2.83
C SER A 82 -10.91 -10.59 1.53
N ASP A 83 -10.07 -9.54 1.64
CA ASP A 83 -9.39 -8.93 0.50
C ASP A 83 -7.91 -8.73 0.87
N PRO A 84 -7.05 -9.74 0.62
CA PRO A 84 -5.65 -9.72 1.01
C PRO A 84 -4.80 -8.66 0.27
N GLU A 85 -5.27 -8.15 -0.86
CA GLU A 85 -4.58 -7.14 -1.65
C GLU A 85 -4.92 -5.71 -1.23
N MET A 86 -6.01 -5.53 -0.48
CA MET A 86 -6.41 -4.23 0.05
C MET A 86 -5.31 -3.63 0.92
N ARG A 87 -4.99 -2.36 0.70
CA ARG A 87 -3.96 -1.65 1.48
C ARG A 87 -4.46 -0.31 2.01
N HIS A 88 -3.76 0.15 3.04
CA HIS A 88 -3.97 1.47 3.62
C HIS A 88 -3.26 2.53 2.77
N GLY A 89 -4.00 3.49 2.28
CA GLY A 89 -3.51 4.61 1.50
C GLY A 89 -3.87 5.98 2.09
N ARG A 90 -3.32 7.02 1.49
CA ARG A 90 -3.70 8.39 1.84
C ARG A 90 -3.81 9.26 0.59
N LYS A 91 -4.81 10.11 0.55
CA LYS A 91 -4.96 11.16 -0.46
C LYS A 91 -4.29 12.47 -0.02
N THR A 92 -4.35 12.79 1.28
CA THR A 92 -3.73 13.96 1.91
C THR A 92 -3.20 13.56 3.30
N LYS A 93 -2.56 14.49 4.03
CA LYS A 93 -2.12 14.23 5.41
C LYS A 93 -3.27 13.79 6.33
N SER A 94 -4.47 14.32 6.13
CA SER A 94 -5.67 14.05 6.93
C SER A 94 -6.61 13.02 6.32
N LYS A 95 -6.63 12.86 4.97
CA LYS A 95 -7.56 11.95 4.30
C LYS A 95 -6.89 10.61 4.00
N ARG A 96 -7.23 9.62 4.81
CA ARG A 96 -6.81 8.23 4.69
C ARG A 96 -7.95 7.37 4.17
N PHE A 97 -7.63 6.25 3.55
CA PHE A 97 -8.61 5.26 3.08
C PHE A 97 -7.98 3.88 3.01
N ASN A 98 -8.80 2.84 3.02
CA ASN A 98 -8.41 1.47 2.74
C ASN A 98 -8.98 1.06 1.38
N GLY A 99 -8.20 0.38 0.56
CA GLY A 99 -8.66 -0.05 -0.76
C GLY A 99 -7.59 0.08 -1.83
N TYR A 100 -8.00 0.66 -2.96
CA TYR A 100 -7.24 0.71 -4.20
C TYR A 100 -7.22 2.12 -4.78
N LYS A 101 -6.31 2.34 -5.71
CA LYS A 101 -6.30 3.53 -6.58
C LYS A 101 -6.71 3.12 -7.98
N SER A 102 -7.63 3.86 -8.58
CA SER A 102 -7.96 3.75 -10.00
C SER A 102 -7.12 4.72 -10.79
N HIS A 103 -6.59 4.24 -11.90
CA HIS A 103 -5.79 5.00 -12.87
C HIS A 103 -6.47 4.89 -14.23
N ILE A 104 -6.61 5.99 -14.94
CA ILE A 104 -7.20 6.03 -16.27
C ILE A 104 -6.35 6.85 -17.22
N ALA A 105 -6.25 6.42 -18.46
CA ALA A 105 -5.77 7.23 -19.57
C ALA A 105 -6.97 7.61 -20.43
N LEU A 106 -7.19 8.90 -20.58
CA LEU A 106 -8.34 9.50 -21.27
C LEU A 106 -7.85 10.30 -22.47
N ASP A 107 -8.45 10.08 -23.63
CA ASP A 107 -8.35 10.96 -24.76
C ASP A 107 -9.15 12.25 -24.48
N LEU A 108 -8.47 13.38 -24.52
CA LEU A 108 -9.06 14.67 -24.18
C LEU A 108 -10.05 15.19 -25.24
N ASP A 109 -9.83 14.86 -26.50
CA ASP A 109 -10.66 15.29 -27.63
C ASP A 109 -11.88 14.37 -27.79
N ALA A 110 -11.64 13.07 -27.90
CA ALA A 110 -12.70 12.09 -28.05
C ALA A 110 -13.46 11.78 -26.73
N ARG A 111 -12.90 12.13 -25.56
CA ARG A 111 -13.42 11.84 -24.22
C ARG A 111 -13.66 10.35 -23.97
N VAL A 112 -12.79 9.53 -24.53
CA VAL A 112 -12.83 8.05 -24.41
C VAL A 112 -11.72 7.61 -23.48
N ILE A 113 -12.03 6.67 -22.57
CA ILE A 113 -11.03 6.01 -21.74
C ILE A 113 -10.37 4.91 -22.58
N TRP A 114 -9.07 5.04 -22.85
CA TRP A 114 -8.29 4.08 -23.63
C TRP A 114 -7.63 3.00 -22.76
N ALA A 115 -7.27 3.36 -21.55
CA ALA A 115 -6.61 2.42 -20.63
C ALA A 115 -7.07 2.65 -19.20
N CYS A 116 -7.10 1.57 -18.42
CA CYS A 116 -7.36 1.65 -16.99
C CYS A 116 -6.50 0.65 -16.23
N ALA A 117 -6.10 1.03 -15.02
CA ALA A 117 -5.40 0.15 -14.10
C ALA A 117 -5.89 0.35 -12.68
N VAL A 118 -5.74 -0.68 -11.86
CA VAL A 118 -6.04 -0.62 -10.42
C VAL A 118 -4.80 -1.06 -9.66
N THR A 119 -4.42 -0.29 -8.65
CA THR A 119 -3.30 -0.65 -7.77
C THR A 119 -3.70 -0.60 -6.31
N PRO A 120 -3.07 -1.40 -5.43
CA PRO A 120 -3.21 -1.24 -3.98
C PRO A 120 -2.94 0.19 -3.53
N ALA A 121 -3.71 0.67 -2.53
CA ALA A 121 -3.70 2.07 -2.14
C ALA A 121 -2.35 2.61 -1.62
N ASN A 122 -1.45 1.74 -1.15
CA ASN A 122 -0.11 2.09 -0.66
C ASN A 122 0.94 2.26 -1.75
N LEU A 123 0.67 1.81 -2.97
CA LEU A 123 1.63 1.93 -4.08
C LEU A 123 1.67 3.36 -4.63
N PRO A 124 2.85 3.84 -5.09
CA PRO A 124 2.96 5.09 -5.84
C PRO A 124 2.16 5.04 -7.15
N GLU A 125 1.62 6.17 -7.59
CA GLU A 125 0.87 6.26 -8.84
C GLU A 125 1.70 5.81 -10.06
N GLY A 126 2.99 6.10 -10.06
CA GLY A 126 3.90 5.71 -11.14
C GLY A 126 3.98 4.21 -11.41
N THR A 127 3.61 3.36 -10.44
CA THR A 127 3.57 1.89 -10.65
C THR A 127 2.50 1.45 -11.64
N ALA A 128 1.50 2.28 -11.93
CA ALA A 128 0.45 1.98 -12.90
C ALA A 128 0.85 2.28 -14.36
N ILE A 129 1.95 3.01 -14.59
CA ILE A 129 2.34 3.49 -15.93
C ILE A 129 2.52 2.34 -16.93
N GLU A 130 3.23 1.30 -16.53
CA GLU A 130 3.50 0.16 -17.43
C GLU A 130 2.20 -0.56 -17.84
N SER A 131 1.28 -0.74 -16.89
CA SER A 131 -0.04 -1.32 -17.20
C SER A 131 -0.84 -0.44 -18.15
N LEU A 132 -0.89 0.88 -17.89
CA LEU A 132 -1.58 1.82 -18.76
C LEU A 132 -0.98 1.86 -20.17
N LYS A 133 0.36 1.85 -20.29
CA LYS A 133 1.05 1.80 -21.59
C LYS A 133 0.76 0.50 -22.34
N SER A 134 0.70 -0.62 -21.64
CA SER A 134 0.36 -1.90 -22.24
C SER A 134 -1.03 -1.88 -22.88
N ASP A 135 -2.02 -1.28 -22.20
CA ASP A 135 -3.38 -1.17 -22.71
C ASP A 135 -3.47 -0.17 -23.87
N LEU A 136 -2.68 0.92 -23.84
CA LEU A 136 -2.60 1.88 -24.96
C LEU A 136 -2.02 1.23 -26.23
N GLY A 137 -1.20 0.20 -26.08
CA GLY A 137 -0.71 -0.60 -27.18
C GLY A 137 0.08 0.20 -28.21
N LYS A 138 -0.40 0.22 -29.46
CA LYS A 138 0.24 0.90 -30.60
C LYS A 138 -0.34 2.28 -30.90
N LEU A 139 -1.13 2.86 -29.99
CA LEU A 139 -1.66 4.21 -30.20
C LEU A 139 -0.51 5.22 -30.25
N GLU A 140 -0.52 6.05 -31.27
CA GLU A 140 0.40 7.17 -31.37
C GLU A 140 -0.07 8.29 -30.46
N VAL A 141 0.67 8.51 -29.37
CA VAL A 141 0.40 9.55 -28.39
C VAL A 141 1.38 10.69 -28.61
N SER A 142 0.91 11.86 -29.04
CA SER A 142 1.74 13.04 -29.26
C SER A 142 1.95 13.89 -28.01
N GLU A 143 0.97 13.89 -27.08
CA GLU A 143 0.98 14.72 -25.89
C GLU A 143 0.47 13.93 -24.66
N TRP A 144 1.18 14.09 -23.54
CA TRP A 144 0.75 13.57 -22.24
C TRP A 144 0.46 14.70 -21.27
N HIS A 145 -0.79 14.78 -20.83
CA HIS A 145 -1.22 15.61 -19.70
C HIS A 145 -1.33 14.74 -18.46
N ILE A 146 -0.34 14.82 -17.57
CA ILE A 146 -0.16 13.81 -16.51
C ILE A 146 0.00 14.45 -15.13
N ASP A 147 -0.53 13.81 -14.08
CA ASP A 147 -0.30 14.25 -12.70
C ASP A 147 1.13 13.88 -12.27
N ARG A 148 1.69 14.71 -11.40
CA ARG A 148 3.06 14.56 -10.85
C ARG A 148 3.33 13.23 -10.17
N GLY A 149 2.29 12.58 -9.65
CA GLY A 149 2.39 11.29 -9.00
C GLY A 149 2.86 10.15 -9.92
N TYR A 150 2.67 10.33 -11.23
CA TYR A 150 3.05 9.35 -12.25
C TYR A 150 4.44 9.60 -12.86
N ILE A 151 4.99 10.79 -12.68
CA ILE A 151 6.20 11.19 -13.40
C ILE A 151 7.47 10.74 -12.70
N SER A 152 8.36 10.12 -13.46
CA SER A 152 9.76 9.88 -13.12
C SER A 152 10.68 10.51 -14.16
N ALA A 153 11.95 10.70 -13.84
CA ALA A 153 12.94 11.21 -14.80
C ALA A 153 13.09 10.28 -16.01
N SER A 154 13.00 8.96 -15.78
CA SER A 154 13.06 7.94 -16.86
C SER A 154 11.85 8.06 -17.80
N GLU A 155 10.64 8.28 -17.26
CA GLU A 155 9.44 8.44 -18.08
C GLU A 155 9.50 9.68 -18.95
N ILE A 156 9.96 10.81 -18.40
CA ILE A 156 10.15 12.05 -19.17
C ILE A 156 11.17 11.83 -20.27
N HIS A 157 12.30 11.19 -19.96
CA HIS A 157 13.34 10.93 -20.94
C HIS A 157 12.85 10.00 -22.07
N ALA A 158 12.12 8.95 -21.75
CA ALA A 158 11.54 8.03 -22.72
C ALA A 158 10.51 8.75 -23.63
N ALA A 159 9.65 9.58 -23.05
CA ALA A 159 8.67 10.38 -23.81
C ALA A 159 9.35 11.34 -24.78
N HIS A 160 10.36 12.06 -24.32
CA HIS A 160 11.17 12.93 -25.18
C HIS A 160 11.86 12.18 -26.32
N GLY A 161 12.44 11.01 -26.03
CA GLY A 161 13.08 10.16 -27.04
C GLY A 161 12.08 9.64 -28.10
N ALA A 162 10.80 9.51 -27.73
CA ALA A 162 9.70 9.15 -28.62
C ALA A 162 9.05 10.36 -29.32
N GLY A 163 9.57 11.57 -29.13
CA GLY A 163 9.01 12.81 -29.71
C GLY A 163 7.70 13.28 -29.07
N MET A 164 7.36 12.76 -27.88
CA MET A 164 6.13 13.06 -27.16
C MET A 164 6.31 14.27 -26.25
N ALA A 165 5.36 15.20 -26.26
CA ALA A 165 5.30 16.31 -25.32
C ALA A 165 4.68 15.87 -23.99
N VAL A 166 5.29 16.25 -22.86
CA VAL A 166 4.78 15.93 -21.52
C VAL A 166 4.41 17.20 -20.78
N PHE A 167 3.16 17.32 -20.41
CA PHE A 167 2.61 18.42 -19.64
C PHE A 167 2.26 17.98 -18.23
N CYS A 168 2.90 18.59 -17.24
CA CYS A 168 2.60 18.32 -15.85
C CYS A 168 2.69 19.59 -14.99
N ARG A 169 2.01 19.56 -13.85
CA ARG A 169 2.12 20.61 -12.86
C ARG A 169 3.52 20.61 -12.24
N PRO A 170 4.25 21.74 -12.23
CA PRO A 170 5.60 21.76 -11.68
C PRO A 170 5.61 21.42 -10.19
N TRP A 171 6.73 20.83 -9.73
CA TRP A 171 6.96 20.59 -8.31
C TRP A 171 7.06 21.92 -7.57
N ARG A 172 6.40 22.02 -6.43
CA ARG A 172 6.63 23.15 -5.54
C ARG A 172 8.03 23.01 -4.96
N THR A 173 8.92 23.95 -5.24
CA THR A 173 10.22 24.01 -4.59
C THR A 173 10.02 24.31 -3.10
N LYS A 174 10.55 23.45 -2.25
CA LYS A 174 10.64 23.71 -0.81
C LYS A 174 11.88 24.57 -0.57
N GLY A 175 11.67 25.84 -0.18
CA GLY A 175 12.74 26.77 0.19
C GLY A 175 13.13 27.77 -0.91
N THR A 176 13.87 28.77 -0.49
CA THR A 176 14.35 29.92 -1.29
C THR A 176 15.58 29.61 -2.16
N ARG A 177 15.74 28.39 -2.68
CA ARG A 177 16.78 28.15 -3.69
C ARG A 177 16.37 28.85 -4.99
N ARG A 178 16.79 30.12 -5.10
CA ARG A 178 16.86 30.80 -6.39
C ARG A 178 18.05 30.21 -7.14
N PHE A 179 17.82 29.60 -8.28
CA PHE A 179 18.89 29.33 -9.21
C PHE A 179 19.37 30.73 -9.65
N GLY A 180 20.65 31.06 -9.36
CA GLY A 180 21.26 32.25 -9.92
C GLY A 180 21.21 32.14 -11.44
N LYS A 181 20.77 33.18 -12.09
CA LYS A 181 21.03 33.34 -13.54
C LYS A 181 22.53 33.66 -13.62
N GLU A 182 23.34 32.75 -14.12
CA GLU A 182 24.60 33.04 -14.76
C GLU A 182 24.35 33.50 -16.19
#